data_b3a852bf1e6acadc27c8ef7f13f3d953
#
_entry.id   b3a852bf1e6acadc27c8ef7f13f3d953
#
_cell.length_a   1.000
_cell.length_b   1.000
_cell.length_c   1.000
_cell.angle_alpha   90.00
_cell.angle_beta   90.00
_cell.angle_gamma   90.00
#
_symmetry.space_group_name_H-M   'P 1'
#
loop_
_entity.id
_entity.type
_entity.pdbx_description
1 polymer ?
#
loop_
_entity_poly.entity_id
_entity_poly.type
_entity_poly.pdbx_seq_one_letter_code
_entity_poly.pdbx_strand_id
1 'polypeptide(L)'
;MLPEAQRKAERFDARFRPFLDRIGVPLLRISLGVVFLWFGLLKVFDVSPVAGLVAKTIYWFDPDLVVPVLGAVEVFVGLCLLSGRLIRVALPLLVLQMIGTFLVLVLLPDVAFRGNPLLLSVEGEFVVKNLVLLSGALVVGSRLAPLVGRRGAAGRG
;
A
#
# COMPACT_ATOMS: atom_id res chain seq x y z
N MET A 1 4.29 15.82 42.16
CA MET A 1 2.96 15.20 41.89
C MET A 1 2.51 15.58 40.50
N LEU A 2 2.28 14.61 39.61
CA LEU A 2 1.74 14.91 38.28
C LEU A 2 0.31 15.45 38.38
N PRO A 3 -0.08 16.42 37.55
CA PRO A 3 -1.45 16.93 37.50
C PRO A 3 -2.46 15.81 37.22
N GLU A 4 -3.64 15.95 37.77
CA GLU A 4 -4.69 14.90 37.69
C GLU A 4 -5.08 14.55 36.25
N ALA A 5 -5.02 15.54 35.36
CA ALA A 5 -5.23 15.37 33.92
C ALA A 5 -4.16 14.45 33.27
N GLN A 6 -2.90 14.57 33.67
CA GLN A 6 -1.83 13.71 33.15
C GLN A 6 -2.01 12.27 33.62
N ARG A 7 -2.38 12.03 34.87
CA ARG A 7 -2.67 10.68 35.36
C ARG A 7 -3.85 10.01 34.66
N LYS A 8 -4.88 10.77 34.30
CA LYS A 8 -6.02 10.26 33.52
C LYS A 8 -5.59 9.90 32.09
N ALA A 9 -4.79 10.76 31.45
CA ALA A 9 -4.24 10.50 30.13
C ALA A 9 -3.34 9.26 30.10
N GLU A 10 -2.44 9.10 31.09
CA GLU A 10 -1.56 7.93 31.21
C GLU A 10 -2.35 6.62 31.40
N ARG A 11 -3.43 6.65 32.22
CA ARG A 11 -4.30 5.46 32.42
C ARG A 11 -5.06 5.11 31.14
N PHE A 12 -5.52 6.11 30.38
CA PHE A 12 -6.17 5.91 29.10
C PHE A 12 -5.19 5.31 28.09
N ASP A 13 -4.01 5.88 27.96
CA ASP A 13 -2.95 5.41 27.06
C ASP A 13 -2.52 3.98 27.40
N ALA A 14 -2.27 3.69 28.68
CA ALA A 14 -1.90 2.35 29.15
C ALA A 14 -2.96 1.28 28.82
N ARG A 15 -4.23 1.67 28.73
CA ARG A 15 -5.33 0.75 28.41
C ARG A 15 -5.53 0.57 26.89
N PHE A 16 -5.37 1.65 26.11
CA PHE A 16 -5.62 1.63 24.65
C PHE A 16 -4.41 1.19 23.85
N ARG A 17 -3.20 1.52 24.27
CA ARG A 17 -1.97 1.19 23.56
C ARG A 17 -1.81 -0.30 23.25
N PRO A 18 -1.99 -1.24 24.22
CA PRO A 18 -1.88 -2.67 23.91
C PRO A 18 -2.92 -3.16 22.90
N PHE A 19 -4.11 -2.56 22.90
CA PHE A 19 -5.15 -2.86 21.92
C PHE A 19 -4.75 -2.40 20.52
N LEU A 20 -4.30 -1.14 20.37
CA LEU A 20 -3.82 -0.59 19.11
C LEU A 20 -2.61 -1.35 18.56
N ASP A 21 -1.65 -1.71 19.42
CA ASP A 21 -0.49 -2.50 19.03
C ASP A 21 -0.88 -3.89 18.52
N ARG A 22 -1.93 -4.48 19.09
CA ARG A 22 -2.40 -5.80 18.70
C ARG A 22 -3.18 -5.81 17.38
N ILE A 23 -4.02 -4.81 17.12
CA ILE A 23 -4.92 -4.81 15.97
C ILE A 23 -4.44 -3.92 14.83
N GLY A 24 -3.63 -2.89 15.10
CA GLY A 24 -3.29 -1.86 14.11
C GLY A 24 -2.64 -2.42 12.86
N VAL A 25 -1.59 -3.22 13.01
CA VAL A 25 -0.88 -3.81 11.86
C VAL A 25 -1.70 -4.88 11.13
N PRO A 26 -2.40 -5.83 11.81
CA PRO A 26 -3.32 -6.73 11.12
C PRO A 26 -4.42 -6.00 10.36
N LEU A 27 -5.04 -4.99 10.94
CA LEU A 27 -6.08 -4.19 10.30
C LEU A 27 -5.53 -3.46 9.06
N LEU A 28 -4.37 -2.81 9.20
CA LEU A 28 -3.70 -2.14 8.09
C LEU A 28 -3.41 -3.10 6.93
N ARG A 29 -2.90 -4.31 7.24
CA ARG A 29 -2.64 -5.36 6.25
C ARG A 29 -3.91 -5.78 5.52
N ILE A 30 -5.00 -6.02 6.26
CA ILE A 30 -6.29 -6.42 5.68
C ILE A 30 -6.85 -5.28 4.81
N SER A 31 -6.81 -4.04 5.28
CA SER A 31 -7.27 -2.88 4.52
C SER A 31 -6.50 -2.71 3.21
N LEU A 32 -5.17 -2.82 3.25
CA LEU A 32 -4.35 -2.83 2.03
C LEU A 32 -4.76 -3.98 1.10
N GLY A 33 -4.94 -5.19 1.64
CA GLY A 33 -5.34 -6.35 0.87
C GLY A 33 -6.69 -6.16 0.17
N VAL A 34 -7.68 -5.59 0.87
CA VAL A 34 -9.00 -5.27 0.29
C VAL A 34 -8.86 -4.25 -0.83
N VAL A 35 -8.11 -3.17 -0.62
CA VAL A 35 -7.91 -2.11 -1.61
C VAL A 35 -7.26 -2.67 -2.88
N PHE A 36 -6.15 -3.41 -2.74
CA PHE A 36 -5.45 -3.98 -3.88
C PHE A 36 -6.29 -5.02 -4.62
N LEU A 37 -6.99 -5.89 -3.90
CA LEU A 37 -7.90 -6.86 -4.52
C LEU A 37 -9.01 -6.17 -5.30
N TRP A 38 -9.65 -5.17 -4.70
CA TRP A 38 -10.76 -4.45 -5.32
C TRP A 38 -10.34 -3.71 -6.59
N PHE A 39 -9.31 -2.88 -6.51
CA PHE A 39 -8.82 -2.13 -7.67
C PHE A 39 -8.21 -3.02 -8.75
N GLY A 40 -7.58 -4.12 -8.36
CA GLY A 40 -7.08 -5.12 -9.29
C GLY A 40 -8.21 -5.78 -10.06
N LEU A 41 -9.29 -6.20 -9.40
CA LEU A 41 -10.47 -6.77 -10.07
C LEU A 41 -11.10 -5.78 -11.05
N LEU A 42 -11.24 -4.50 -10.68
CA LEU A 42 -11.78 -3.49 -11.60
C LEU A 42 -10.95 -3.36 -12.90
N LYS A 43 -9.60 -3.52 -12.82
CA LYS A 43 -8.72 -3.50 -14.00
C LYS A 43 -8.82 -4.78 -14.81
N VAL A 44 -8.93 -5.92 -14.16
CA VAL A 44 -9.08 -7.23 -14.84
C VAL A 44 -10.40 -7.29 -15.61
N PHE A 45 -11.47 -6.69 -15.08
CA PHE A 45 -12.79 -6.66 -15.73
C PHE A 45 -13.01 -5.44 -16.64
N ASP A 46 -11.96 -4.65 -16.88
CA ASP A 46 -12.00 -3.45 -17.76
C ASP A 46 -13.07 -2.40 -17.36
N VAL A 47 -13.35 -2.30 -16.07
CA VAL A 47 -14.27 -1.29 -15.49
C VAL A 47 -13.55 -0.29 -14.59
N SER A 48 -12.23 -0.22 -14.66
CA SER A 48 -11.42 0.65 -13.84
C SER A 48 -11.48 2.10 -14.30
N PRO A 49 -11.87 3.06 -13.44
CA PRO A 49 -11.90 4.48 -13.80
C PRO A 49 -10.51 5.06 -14.09
N VAL A 50 -9.43 4.39 -13.67
CA VAL A 50 -8.05 4.84 -13.86
C VAL A 50 -7.35 4.12 -15.04
N ALA A 51 -8.02 3.23 -15.77
CA ALA A 51 -7.43 2.53 -16.90
C ALA A 51 -6.88 3.50 -17.97
N GLY A 52 -7.62 4.55 -18.30
CA GLY A 52 -7.18 5.60 -19.22
C GLY A 52 -5.95 6.39 -18.73
N LEU A 53 -5.81 6.59 -17.41
CA LEU A 53 -4.62 7.22 -16.84
C LEU A 53 -3.39 6.31 -16.96
N VAL A 54 -3.54 5.03 -16.67
CA VAL A 54 -2.49 4.02 -16.85
C VAL A 54 -2.05 3.97 -18.30
N ALA A 55 -2.99 3.87 -19.24
CA ALA A 55 -2.73 3.85 -20.68
C ALA A 55 -1.90 5.06 -21.16
N LYS A 56 -2.24 6.26 -20.69
CA LYS A 56 -1.48 7.48 -21.01
C LYS A 56 -0.09 7.50 -20.40
N THR A 57 0.10 6.90 -19.23
CA THR A 57 1.39 6.88 -18.52
C THR A 57 2.39 5.96 -19.20
N ILE A 58 1.93 4.82 -19.72
CA ILE A 58 2.76 3.79 -20.35
C ILE A 58 2.47 3.70 -21.86
N TYR A 59 2.47 4.84 -22.53
CA TYR A 59 2.08 5.02 -23.94
C TYR A 59 2.89 4.17 -24.95
N TRP A 60 4.04 3.59 -24.51
CA TRP A 60 4.90 2.71 -25.32
C TRP A 60 4.49 1.21 -25.26
N PHE A 61 3.47 0.87 -24.50
CA PHE A 61 2.91 -0.48 -24.43
C PHE A 61 1.44 -0.48 -24.84
N ASP A 62 0.94 -1.65 -25.26
CA ASP A 62 -0.47 -1.84 -25.54
C ASP A 62 -1.31 -1.80 -24.24
N PRO A 63 -2.20 -0.82 -24.08
CA PRO A 63 -3.01 -0.67 -22.87
C PRO A 63 -3.93 -1.87 -22.63
N ASP A 64 -4.46 -2.50 -23.68
CA ASP A 64 -5.38 -3.63 -23.60
C ASP A 64 -4.71 -4.87 -22.99
N LEU A 65 -3.39 -4.95 -23.10
CA LEU A 65 -2.60 -5.99 -22.46
C LEU A 65 -2.12 -5.58 -21.05
N VAL A 66 -1.62 -4.36 -20.91
CA VAL A 66 -0.92 -3.94 -19.68
C VAL A 66 -1.89 -3.66 -18.55
N VAL A 67 -3.05 -3.07 -18.80
CA VAL A 67 -4.02 -2.76 -17.73
C VAL A 67 -4.53 -4.03 -17.04
N PRO A 68 -4.97 -5.10 -17.75
CA PRO A 68 -5.36 -6.35 -17.11
C PRO A 68 -4.19 -7.05 -16.39
N VAL A 69 -2.96 -6.99 -16.94
CA VAL A 69 -1.77 -7.58 -16.28
C VAL A 69 -1.48 -6.88 -14.96
N LEU A 70 -1.50 -5.53 -14.95
CA LEU A 70 -1.36 -4.77 -13.69
C LEU A 70 -2.48 -5.11 -12.70
N GLY A 71 -3.71 -5.25 -13.20
CA GLY A 71 -4.85 -5.70 -12.40
C GLY A 71 -4.62 -7.08 -11.78
N ALA A 72 -4.10 -8.04 -12.56
CA ALA A 72 -3.78 -9.38 -12.06
C ALA A 72 -2.69 -9.34 -10.97
N VAL A 73 -1.67 -8.51 -11.13
CA VAL A 73 -0.63 -8.28 -10.10
C VAL A 73 -1.26 -7.69 -8.84
N GLU A 74 -2.16 -6.72 -8.95
CA GLU A 74 -2.88 -6.14 -7.81
C GLU A 74 -3.74 -7.19 -7.08
N VAL A 75 -4.48 -8.01 -7.83
CA VAL A 75 -5.27 -9.13 -7.28
C VAL A 75 -4.37 -10.08 -6.51
N PHE A 76 -3.25 -10.48 -7.09
CA PHE A 76 -2.28 -11.36 -6.44
C PHE A 76 -1.75 -10.74 -5.14
N VAL A 77 -1.32 -9.48 -5.17
CA VAL A 77 -0.84 -8.74 -3.99
C VAL A 77 -1.94 -8.68 -2.92
N GLY A 78 -3.17 -8.34 -3.32
CA GLY A 78 -4.33 -8.28 -2.43
C GLY A 78 -4.61 -9.61 -1.72
N LEU A 79 -4.61 -10.71 -2.47
CA LEU A 79 -4.81 -12.07 -1.92
C LEU A 79 -3.67 -12.48 -0.97
N CYS A 80 -2.42 -12.14 -1.29
CA CYS A 80 -1.27 -12.39 -0.42
C CYS A 80 -1.40 -11.62 0.91
N LEU A 81 -1.79 -10.34 0.86
CA LEU A 81 -1.99 -9.52 2.04
C LEU A 81 -3.17 -10.02 2.89
N LEU A 82 -4.29 -10.39 2.28
CA LEU A 82 -5.46 -10.91 2.99
C LEU A 82 -5.15 -12.25 3.67
N SER A 83 -4.55 -13.19 2.93
CA SER A 83 -4.22 -14.51 3.48
C SER A 83 -3.07 -14.47 4.48
N GLY A 84 -2.27 -13.42 4.51
CA GLY A 84 -1.06 -13.34 5.32
C GLY A 84 0.09 -14.23 4.82
N ARG A 85 -0.05 -14.80 3.61
CA ARG A 85 0.94 -15.66 2.98
C ARG A 85 1.69 -14.90 1.88
N LEU A 86 2.93 -15.31 1.61
CA LEU A 86 3.76 -14.72 0.55
C LEU A 86 3.91 -13.18 0.62
N ILE A 87 3.71 -12.57 1.80
CA ILE A 87 3.80 -11.11 1.97
C ILE A 87 5.16 -10.59 1.51
N ARG A 88 6.23 -11.37 1.67
CA ARG A 88 7.60 -11.01 1.21
C ARG A 88 7.73 -10.88 -0.30
N VAL A 89 6.87 -11.54 -1.06
CA VAL A 89 6.79 -11.42 -2.52
C VAL A 89 5.85 -10.29 -2.90
N ALA A 90 4.72 -10.19 -2.20
CA ALA A 90 3.71 -9.18 -2.46
C ALA A 90 4.22 -7.75 -2.23
N LEU A 91 4.99 -7.50 -1.16
CA LEU A 91 5.46 -6.16 -0.84
C LEU A 91 6.39 -5.55 -1.91
N PRO A 92 7.43 -6.23 -2.43
CA PRO A 92 8.24 -5.69 -3.52
C PRO A 92 7.42 -5.41 -4.79
N LEU A 93 6.46 -6.28 -5.13
CA LEU A 93 5.57 -6.06 -6.27
C LEU A 93 4.69 -4.81 -6.06
N LEU A 94 4.15 -4.64 -4.86
CA LEU A 94 3.39 -3.46 -4.47
C LEU A 94 4.24 -2.19 -4.59
N VAL A 95 5.46 -2.19 -4.06
CA VAL A 95 6.38 -1.04 -4.14
C VAL A 95 6.71 -0.72 -5.59
N LEU A 96 7.03 -1.72 -6.40
CA LEU A 96 7.32 -1.54 -7.83
C LEU A 96 6.13 -0.91 -8.57
N GLN A 97 4.93 -1.38 -8.30
CA GLN A 97 3.70 -0.83 -8.89
C GLN A 97 3.44 0.60 -8.43
N MET A 98 3.69 0.93 -7.16
CA MET A 98 3.57 2.30 -6.65
C MET A 98 4.55 3.25 -7.34
N ILE A 99 5.78 2.80 -7.64
CA ILE A 99 6.74 3.58 -8.43
C ILE A 99 6.12 3.92 -9.80
N GLY A 100 5.54 2.92 -10.49
CA GLY A 100 4.82 3.14 -11.74
C GLY A 100 3.68 4.16 -11.62
N THR A 101 2.90 4.08 -10.54
CA THR A 101 1.81 5.01 -10.27
C THR A 101 2.32 6.45 -10.06
N PHE A 102 3.44 6.64 -9.34
CA PHE A 102 4.02 7.97 -9.13
C PHE A 102 4.65 8.57 -10.39
N LEU A 103 4.98 7.78 -11.39
CA LEU A 103 5.44 8.29 -12.69
C LEU A 103 4.41 9.22 -13.36
N VAL A 104 3.13 9.07 -13.06
CA VAL A 104 2.06 9.97 -13.53
C VAL A 104 2.37 11.44 -13.20
N LEU A 105 2.87 11.72 -11.99
CA LEU A 105 3.17 13.08 -11.55
C LEU A 105 4.32 13.72 -12.36
N VAL A 106 5.20 12.90 -12.90
CA VAL A 106 6.38 13.34 -13.67
C VAL A 106 6.11 13.33 -15.16
N LEU A 107 5.47 12.28 -15.67
CA LEU A 107 5.25 12.10 -17.11
C LEU A 107 4.01 12.83 -17.63
N LEU A 108 3.02 13.06 -16.78
CA LEU A 108 1.74 13.68 -17.12
C LEU A 108 1.40 14.84 -16.18
N PRO A 109 2.27 15.86 -16.04
CA PRO A 109 2.04 16.96 -15.11
C PRO A 109 0.75 17.73 -15.43
N ASP A 110 0.40 17.90 -16.70
CA ASP A 110 -0.82 18.58 -17.13
C ASP A 110 -2.10 17.83 -16.75
N VAL A 111 -2.01 16.51 -16.54
CA VAL A 111 -3.12 15.67 -16.05
C VAL A 111 -3.14 15.67 -14.52
N ALA A 112 -1.98 15.64 -13.89
CA ALA A 112 -1.85 15.54 -12.44
C ALA A 112 -2.08 16.88 -11.70
N PHE A 113 -1.79 18.02 -12.35
CA PHE A 113 -1.85 19.35 -11.74
C PHE A 113 -2.73 20.30 -12.56
N ARG A 114 -3.35 21.28 -11.87
CA ARG A 114 -4.20 22.32 -12.50
C ARG A 114 -3.41 23.60 -12.70
N GLY A 115 -2.39 23.58 -13.59
CA GLY A 115 -1.59 24.77 -13.92
C GLY A 115 -0.70 25.31 -12.78
N ASN A 116 -0.75 24.71 -11.59
CA ASN A 116 0.09 25.02 -10.44
C ASN A 116 0.48 23.72 -9.73
N PRO A 117 1.77 23.49 -9.43
CA PRO A 117 2.25 22.26 -8.77
C PRO A 117 1.61 21.97 -7.39
N LEU A 118 1.02 22.98 -6.75
CA LEU A 118 0.33 22.82 -5.48
C LEU A 118 -1.16 22.51 -5.63
N LEU A 119 -1.71 22.63 -6.84
CA LEU A 119 -3.12 22.38 -7.13
C LEU A 119 -3.25 21.06 -7.90
N LEU A 120 -3.57 19.99 -7.19
CA LEU A 120 -3.78 18.67 -7.78
C LEU A 120 -5.12 18.62 -8.55
N SER A 121 -5.13 17.89 -9.63
CA SER A 121 -6.35 17.39 -10.28
C SER A 121 -6.95 16.22 -9.46
N VAL A 122 -8.09 15.70 -9.87
CA VAL A 122 -8.67 14.49 -9.27
C VAL A 122 -7.71 13.30 -9.46
N GLU A 123 -7.09 13.18 -10.63
CA GLU A 123 -6.09 12.16 -10.96
C GLU A 123 -4.83 12.32 -10.10
N GLY A 124 -4.34 13.55 -9.95
CA GLY A 124 -3.19 13.86 -9.10
C GLY A 124 -3.45 13.55 -7.62
N GLU A 125 -4.63 13.90 -7.09
CA GLU A 125 -5.03 13.53 -5.73
C GLU A 125 -5.07 12.02 -5.55
N PHE A 126 -5.62 11.29 -6.52
CA PHE A 126 -5.65 9.83 -6.50
C PHE A 126 -4.24 9.24 -6.41
N VAL A 127 -3.30 9.77 -7.21
CA VAL A 127 -1.90 9.32 -7.20
C VAL A 127 -1.22 9.65 -5.85
N VAL A 128 -1.37 10.88 -5.35
CA VAL A 128 -0.72 11.29 -4.09
C VAL A 128 -1.24 10.48 -2.88
N LYS A 129 -2.53 10.15 -2.86
CA LYS A 129 -3.10 9.28 -1.81
C LYS A 129 -2.43 7.90 -1.72
N ASN A 130 -1.80 7.42 -2.80
CA ASN A 130 -1.03 6.16 -2.77
C ASN A 130 0.21 6.21 -1.87
N LEU A 131 0.70 7.40 -1.44
CA LEU A 131 1.73 7.51 -0.41
C LEU A 131 1.31 6.83 0.90
N VAL A 132 0.02 6.90 1.25
CA VAL A 132 -0.52 6.24 2.45
C VAL A 132 -0.48 4.72 2.28
N LEU A 133 -0.82 4.21 1.08
CA LEU A 133 -0.76 2.77 0.79
C LEU A 133 0.68 2.26 0.83
N LEU A 134 1.62 3.01 0.25
CA LEU A 134 3.05 2.68 0.29
C LEU A 134 3.58 2.67 1.73
N SER A 135 3.30 3.71 2.50
CA SER A 135 3.70 3.80 3.91
C SER A 135 3.12 2.65 4.74
N GLY A 136 1.84 2.34 4.52
CA GLY A 136 1.19 1.21 5.16
C GLY A 136 1.83 -0.13 4.81
N ALA A 137 2.19 -0.34 3.54
CA ALA A 137 2.90 -1.53 3.09
C ALA A 137 4.28 -1.68 3.77
N LEU A 138 5.03 -0.58 3.92
CA LEU A 138 6.31 -0.56 4.62
C LEU A 138 6.15 -0.92 6.11
N VAL A 139 5.10 -0.40 6.77
CA VAL A 139 4.78 -0.77 8.17
C VAL A 139 4.44 -2.25 8.29
N VAL A 140 3.65 -2.81 7.38
CA VAL A 140 3.37 -4.26 7.35
C VAL A 140 4.66 -5.06 7.14
N GLY A 141 5.53 -4.60 6.23
CA GLY A 141 6.83 -5.23 5.96
C GLY A 141 7.77 -5.22 7.16
N SER A 142 7.81 -4.13 7.93
CA SER A 142 8.68 -4.00 9.10
C SER A 142 8.35 -5.00 10.23
N ARG A 143 7.15 -5.57 10.21
CA ARG A 143 6.71 -6.58 11.19
C ARG A 143 6.94 -8.02 10.76
N LEU A 144 7.52 -8.25 9.57
CA LEU A 144 7.90 -9.59 9.15
C LEU A 144 9.14 -10.06 9.91
N ALA A 145 9.09 -11.29 10.44
CA ALA A 145 10.22 -11.87 11.16
C ALA A 145 11.48 -11.96 10.25
N PRO A 146 12.69 -11.69 10.78
CA PRO A 146 13.92 -11.83 10.00
C PRO A 146 14.10 -13.24 9.44
N LEU A 147 14.60 -13.37 8.21
CA LEU A 147 14.87 -14.69 7.59
C LEU A 147 16.04 -15.44 8.25
N VAL A 148 16.93 -14.72 8.93
CA VAL A 148 18.23 -15.24 9.43
C VAL A 148 18.19 -15.73 10.88
N GLY A 149 17.06 -15.62 11.59
CA GLY A 149 16.97 -15.93 13.03
C GLY A 149 16.93 -17.41 13.42
N ARG A 150 16.93 -18.38 12.49
CA ARG A 150 16.73 -19.80 12.83
C ARG A 150 17.97 -20.69 12.78
N ARG A 151 19.12 -20.20 12.31
CA ARG A 151 20.34 -21.04 12.15
C ARG A 151 21.33 -20.99 13.33
N GLY A 152 21.09 -20.17 14.36
CA GLY A 152 22.05 -19.98 15.47
C GLY A 152 21.77 -20.80 16.74
N ALA A 153 20.64 -21.48 16.88
CA ALA A 153 20.27 -22.17 18.12
C ALA A 153 20.55 -23.70 18.13
N ALA A 154 20.98 -24.28 17.03
CA ALA A 154 21.18 -25.74 16.92
C ALA A 154 22.63 -26.19 17.02
N GLY A 155 23.57 -25.32 17.42
CA GLY A 155 25.01 -25.63 17.39
C GLY A 155 25.78 -25.39 18.67
N ARG A 156 25.15 -25.42 19.85
CA ARG A 156 25.83 -25.49 21.16
C ARG A 156 25.08 -26.47 22.07
N GLY A 157 25.37 -27.71 21.90
CA GLY A 157 25.12 -28.79 22.83
C GLY A 157 26.35 -29.73 22.80
#